data_91a44af4aeecff1616a06b0c9a742170
#
_entry.id   91a44af4aeecff1616a06b0c9a742170
#
_cell.length_a   1.000
_cell.length_b   1.000
_cell.length_c   1.000
_cell.angle_alpha   90.00
_cell.angle_beta   90.00
_cell.angle_gamma   90.00
#
_symmetry.space_group_name_H-M   'P 1'
#
loop_
_entity.id
_entity.type
_entity.pdbx_description
1 polymer ?
#
loop_
_entity_poly.entity_id
_entity_poly.type
_entity_poly.pdbx_seq_one_letter_code
_entity_poly.pdbx_strand_id
1 'polypeptide(L)'
;MKLILVYLVINISLFAQGYICAVGGGSEDYGDWSDAPYSWVVQKSDSGKIIILGVSTATEWLPTYFMSFGADTAYNKTISTIAAANLQETYNELITAKAIFIRGGDQWDYIRLWKGTKVDSAINFVFQNGGVIAGTSAGAAVLGDVDFSAQSGSAYPDEALQNPFYSRMKFEN
;
A
#
# COMPACT_ATOMS: atom_id res chain seq x y z
N MET A 1 -1.23 10.10 -60.90
CA MET A 1 -2.00 9.60 -59.76
C MET A 1 -1.04 9.55 -58.57
N LYS A 2 -1.14 10.49 -57.59
CA LYS A 2 -0.27 10.53 -56.39
C LYS A 2 -0.93 9.67 -55.32
N LEU A 3 -0.23 8.62 -54.91
CA LEU A 3 -0.66 7.76 -53.78
C LEU A 3 -0.40 8.50 -52.47
N ILE A 4 -1.45 8.90 -51.76
CA ILE A 4 -1.35 9.47 -50.40
C ILE A 4 -1.36 8.29 -49.42
N LEU A 5 -0.20 8.03 -48.79
CA LEU A 5 -0.06 7.03 -47.75
C LEU A 5 -0.48 7.69 -46.43
N VAL A 6 -1.65 7.30 -45.91
CA VAL A 6 -2.13 7.75 -44.59
C VAL A 6 -1.55 6.84 -43.52
N TYR A 7 -0.64 7.35 -42.67
CA TYR A 7 -0.16 6.66 -41.49
C TYR A 7 -1.17 6.83 -40.38
N LEU A 8 -1.86 5.73 -40.02
CA LEU A 8 -2.67 5.65 -38.85
C LEU A 8 -1.75 5.37 -37.65
N VAL A 9 -1.46 6.39 -36.84
CA VAL A 9 -0.74 6.22 -35.56
C VAL A 9 -1.75 5.74 -34.51
N ILE A 10 -1.77 4.46 -34.23
CA ILE A 10 -2.55 3.90 -33.12
C ILE A 10 -1.73 4.12 -31.85
N ASN A 11 -2.14 5.07 -31.02
CA ASN A 11 -1.61 5.21 -29.67
C ASN A 11 -2.20 4.09 -28.81
N ILE A 12 -1.48 3.00 -28.64
CA ILE A 12 -1.79 1.97 -27.64
C ILE A 12 -1.25 2.50 -26.32
N SER A 13 -2.11 3.03 -25.47
CA SER A 13 -1.77 3.28 -24.08
C SER A 13 -1.63 1.91 -23.39
N LEU A 14 -0.42 1.41 -23.27
CA LEU A 14 -0.11 0.30 -22.37
C LEU A 14 -0.27 0.83 -20.95
N PHE A 15 -1.39 0.55 -20.31
CA PHE A 15 -1.51 0.76 -18.87
C PHE A 15 -0.53 -0.22 -18.20
N ALA A 16 0.55 0.29 -17.65
CA ALA A 16 1.46 -0.49 -16.83
C ALA A 16 0.70 -0.84 -15.54
N GLN A 17 0.40 -2.12 -15.37
CA GLN A 17 -0.12 -2.62 -14.09
C GLN A 17 0.99 -2.43 -13.05
N GLY A 18 0.65 -1.89 -11.87
CA GLY A 18 1.59 -1.69 -10.78
C GLY A 18 2.06 -3.00 -10.13
N TYR A 19 2.86 -2.86 -9.12
CA TYR A 19 3.43 -3.97 -8.36
C TYR A 19 2.81 -4.02 -6.97
N ILE A 20 2.65 -5.23 -6.42
CA ILE A 20 2.22 -5.44 -5.04
C ILE A 20 3.32 -6.19 -4.30
N CYS A 21 3.66 -5.73 -3.07
CA CYS A 21 4.56 -6.41 -2.16
C CYS A 21 3.91 -6.58 -0.79
N ALA A 22 3.38 -7.75 -0.51
CA ALA A 22 2.82 -8.10 0.80
C ALA A 22 3.88 -8.76 1.66
N VAL A 23 4.23 -8.14 2.78
CA VAL A 23 5.25 -8.60 3.72
C VAL A 23 4.59 -9.06 5.01
N GLY A 24 4.86 -10.27 5.46
CA GLY A 24 4.40 -10.75 6.77
C GLY A 24 4.92 -9.86 7.91
N GLY A 25 4.21 -9.86 9.05
CA GLY A 25 4.66 -9.10 10.22
C GLY A 25 5.94 -9.70 10.82
N GLY A 26 6.72 -8.86 11.48
CA GLY A 26 7.97 -9.22 12.16
C GLY A 26 8.73 -7.98 12.58
N SER A 27 9.89 -8.16 13.19
CA SER A 27 10.82 -7.06 13.42
C SER A 27 11.69 -6.90 12.18
N GLU A 28 11.65 -5.74 11.59
CA GLU A 28 12.53 -5.37 10.48
C GLU A 28 13.85 -4.83 11.05
N ASP A 29 14.99 -5.22 10.47
CA ASP A 29 16.30 -4.66 10.81
C ASP A 29 17.24 -4.72 9.60
N TYR A 30 18.32 -3.95 9.64
CA TYR A 30 19.37 -3.96 8.62
C TYR A 30 20.11 -5.30 8.59
N GLY A 31 20.31 -5.83 7.40
CA GLY A 31 20.99 -7.12 7.20
C GLY A 31 20.13 -8.34 7.54
N ASP A 32 18.84 -8.16 7.75
CA ASP A 32 17.90 -9.23 8.09
C ASP A 32 16.97 -9.55 6.89
N TRP A 33 16.03 -10.44 7.13
CA TRP A 33 15.04 -10.92 6.16
C TRP A 33 14.29 -9.80 5.42
N SER A 34 14.10 -8.65 6.07
CA SER A 34 13.35 -7.52 5.52
C SER A 34 14.10 -6.77 4.42
N ASP A 35 15.42 -6.85 4.33
CA ASP A 35 16.22 -6.17 3.30
C ASP A 35 15.74 -6.51 1.88
N ALA A 36 15.48 -7.80 1.62
CA ALA A 36 15.11 -8.25 0.28
C ALA A 36 13.78 -7.68 -0.22
N PRO A 37 12.64 -7.79 0.49
CA PRO A 37 11.38 -7.22 0.03
C PRO A 37 11.37 -5.69 0.01
N TYR A 38 12.03 -5.02 0.95
CA TYR A 38 12.03 -3.55 1.02
C TYR A 38 12.93 -2.93 -0.07
N SER A 39 14.12 -3.51 -0.33
CA SER A 39 14.94 -3.10 -1.48
C SER A 39 14.23 -3.37 -2.82
N TRP A 40 13.45 -4.44 -2.92
CA TRP A 40 12.62 -4.71 -4.10
C TRP A 40 11.57 -3.61 -4.32
N VAL A 41 10.91 -3.12 -3.25
CA VAL A 41 9.97 -1.98 -3.35
C VAL A 41 10.68 -0.76 -3.91
N VAL A 42 11.88 -0.42 -3.42
CA VAL A 42 12.69 0.70 -3.92
C VAL A 42 13.04 0.50 -5.40
N GLN A 43 13.50 -0.70 -5.77
CA GLN A 43 13.84 -1.01 -7.15
C GLN A 43 12.64 -0.86 -8.09
N LYS A 44 11.47 -1.37 -7.70
CA LYS A 44 10.24 -1.33 -8.53
C LYS A 44 9.61 0.06 -8.59
N SER A 45 9.92 0.93 -7.65
CA SER A 45 9.53 2.35 -7.67
C SER A 45 10.54 3.24 -8.40
N ASP A 46 11.49 2.64 -9.15
CA ASP A 46 12.58 3.37 -9.83
C ASP A 46 13.35 4.30 -8.88
N SER A 47 13.58 3.86 -7.64
CA SER A 47 14.19 4.65 -6.56
C SER A 47 13.47 5.97 -6.25
N GLY A 48 12.22 6.09 -6.65
CA GLY A 48 11.45 7.33 -6.50
C GLY A 48 10.89 7.54 -5.09
N LYS A 49 9.95 8.48 -4.99
CA LYS A 49 9.31 8.85 -3.74
C LYS A 49 8.47 7.72 -3.16
N ILE A 50 8.70 7.40 -1.88
CA ILE A 50 7.92 6.43 -1.10
C ILE A 50 7.14 7.16 0.01
N ILE A 51 5.82 7.02 0.02
CA ILE A 51 4.98 7.54 1.11
C ILE A 51 4.54 6.38 1.99
N ILE A 52 4.87 6.47 3.28
CA ILE A 52 4.58 5.43 4.27
C ILE A 52 3.32 5.81 5.03
N LEU A 53 2.25 5.06 4.84
CA LEU A 53 0.95 5.32 5.44
C LEU A 53 0.75 4.60 6.77
N GLY A 54 0.09 5.26 7.70
CA GLY A 54 -0.40 4.71 8.94
C GLY A 54 -1.44 5.61 9.60
N VAL A 55 -2.14 5.09 10.60
CA VAL A 55 -3.17 5.83 11.36
C VAL A 55 -2.65 6.46 12.65
N SER A 56 -1.43 6.14 13.04
CA SER A 56 -0.75 6.69 14.22
C SER A 56 0.62 7.25 13.84
N THR A 57 1.22 8.03 14.71
CA THR A 57 2.59 8.53 14.53
C THR A 57 3.59 7.37 14.46
N ALA A 58 4.68 7.58 13.75
CA ALA A 58 5.77 6.61 13.61
C ALA A 58 7.12 7.30 13.77
N THR A 59 8.13 6.51 14.06
CA THR A 59 9.53 6.96 14.04
C THR A 59 10.02 7.11 12.60
N GLU A 60 11.13 7.78 12.40
CA GLU A 60 11.78 7.93 11.09
C GLU A 60 12.58 6.68 10.67
N TRP A 61 12.38 5.55 11.33
CA TRP A 61 13.11 4.33 11.02
C TRP A 61 12.80 3.81 9.61
N LEU A 62 11.50 3.62 9.29
CA LEU A 62 11.09 3.15 7.95
C LEU A 62 11.50 4.10 6.83
N PRO A 63 11.30 5.43 6.93
CA PRO A 63 11.84 6.36 5.95
C PRO A 63 13.34 6.19 5.74
N THR A 64 14.13 6.16 6.81
CA THR A 64 15.58 5.99 6.76
C THR A 64 15.96 4.66 6.13
N TYR A 65 15.22 3.59 6.45
CA TYR A 65 15.46 2.25 5.92
C TYR A 65 15.23 2.20 4.40
N PHE A 66 14.13 2.76 3.89
CA PHE A 66 13.90 2.86 2.44
C PHE A 66 14.95 3.72 1.74
N MET A 67 15.35 4.83 2.32
CA MET A 67 16.41 5.69 1.76
C MET A 67 17.77 4.98 1.75
N SER A 68 18.07 4.09 2.69
CA SER A 68 19.29 3.30 2.69
C SER A 68 19.39 2.31 1.51
N PHE A 69 18.25 1.90 0.96
CA PHE A 69 18.18 1.11 -0.29
C PHE A 69 18.15 1.96 -1.56
N GLY A 70 18.25 3.27 -1.43
CA GLY A 70 18.35 4.20 -2.56
C GLY A 70 17.05 4.86 -3.00
N ALA A 71 16.02 4.87 -2.16
CA ALA A 71 14.85 5.71 -2.42
C ALA A 71 15.24 7.21 -2.39
N ASP A 72 14.80 7.98 -3.38
CA ASP A 72 15.07 9.42 -3.48
C ASP A 72 14.50 10.17 -2.27
N THR A 73 13.30 9.81 -1.89
CA THR A 73 12.61 10.39 -0.73
C THR A 73 11.68 9.36 -0.11
N ALA A 74 11.71 9.26 1.22
CA ALA A 74 10.73 8.49 1.96
C ALA A 74 10.27 9.26 3.20
N TYR A 75 8.98 9.23 3.54
CA TYR A 75 8.46 9.86 4.74
C TYR A 75 7.15 9.23 5.23
N ASN A 76 6.88 9.41 6.53
CA ASN A 76 5.64 8.97 7.15
C ASN A 76 4.50 9.96 6.89
N LYS A 77 3.33 9.45 6.51
CA LYS A 77 2.08 10.19 6.44
C LYS A 77 1.05 9.54 7.36
N THR A 78 0.67 10.25 8.42
CA THR A 78 -0.36 9.80 9.36
C THR A 78 -1.73 10.30 8.91
N ILE A 79 -2.69 9.38 8.73
CA ILE A 79 -4.07 9.69 8.32
C ILE A 79 -5.01 8.95 9.27
N SER A 80 -5.39 9.61 10.37
CA SER A 80 -6.09 9.03 11.51
C SER A 80 -7.60 9.32 11.55
N THR A 81 -8.14 10.00 10.53
CA THR A 81 -9.57 10.33 10.48
C THR A 81 -10.11 10.21 9.06
N ILE A 82 -11.40 9.88 8.91
CA ILE A 82 -12.10 9.87 7.63
C ILE A 82 -12.05 11.26 6.97
N ALA A 83 -12.14 12.33 7.76
CA ALA A 83 -12.06 13.69 7.23
C ALA A 83 -10.70 13.95 6.57
N ALA A 84 -9.59 13.59 7.23
CA ALA A 84 -8.24 13.70 6.66
C ALA A 84 -8.06 12.80 5.43
N ALA A 85 -8.63 11.59 5.46
CA ALA A 85 -8.59 10.64 4.34
C ALA A 85 -9.35 11.16 3.10
N ASN A 86 -10.33 12.05 3.28
CA ASN A 86 -11.12 12.65 2.19
C ASN A 86 -10.62 14.02 1.71
N LEU A 87 -9.52 14.54 2.24
CA LEU A 87 -8.98 15.82 1.77
C LEU A 87 -8.41 15.67 0.35
N GLN A 88 -8.70 16.68 -0.49
CA GLN A 88 -8.12 16.73 -1.84
C GLN A 88 -6.60 16.89 -1.79
N GLU A 89 -6.09 17.59 -0.80
CA GLU A 89 -4.67 17.75 -0.54
C GLU A 89 -4.00 16.39 -0.26
N THR A 90 -4.61 15.55 0.57
CA THR A 90 -4.14 14.18 0.83
C THR A 90 -4.06 13.36 -0.46
N TYR A 91 -5.11 13.40 -1.28
CA TYR A 91 -5.09 12.73 -2.59
C TYR A 91 -3.96 13.23 -3.47
N ASN A 92 -3.87 14.55 -3.65
CA ASN A 92 -2.88 15.18 -4.51
C ASN A 92 -1.44 14.86 -4.07
N GLU A 93 -1.21 14.74 -2.78
CA GLU A 93 0.08 14.33 -2.23
C GLU A 93 0.38 12.86 -2.54
N LEU A 94 -0.56 11.96 -2.25
CA LEU A 94 -0.37 10.51 -2.41
C LEU A 94 -0.13 10.11 -3.86
N ILE A 95 -0.81 10.72 -4.83
CA ILE A 95 -0.62 10.38 -6.25
C ILE A 95 0.75 10.81 -6.81
N THR A 96 1.55 11.56 -6.05
CA THR A 96 2.94 11.88 -6.43
C THR A 96 3.93 10.78 -6.07
N ALA A 97 3.50 9.78 -5.29
CA ALA A 97 4.35 8.66 -4.89
C ALA A 97 4.63 7.72 -6.05
N LYS A 98 5.83 7.15 -6.05
CA LYS A 98 6.19 5.98 -6.88
C LYS A 98 5.91 4.68 -6.16
N ALA A 99 5.92 4.72 -4.82
CA ALA A 99 5.43 3.64 -3.98
C ALA A 99 4.61 4.18 -2.81
N ILE A 100 3.56 3.48 -2.44
CA ILE A 100 2.85 3.65 -1.17
C ILE A 100 3.11 2.40 -0.34
N PHE A 101 3.63 2.58 0.87
CA PHE A 101 3.88 1.52 1.82
C PHE A 101 2.95 1.65 3.02
N ILE A 102 2.11 0.65 3.26
CA ILE A 102 1.20 0.62 4.42
C ILE A 102 1.89 -0.16 5.54
N ARG A 103 2.19 0.53 6.64
CA ARG A 103 2.88 -0.10 7.76
C ARG A 103 1.97 -1.00 8.60
N GLY A 104 2.56 -1.76 9.51
CA GLY A 104 1.83 -2.53 10.51
C GLY A 104 0.97 -1.67 11.42
N GLY A 105 -0.01 -2.29 12.05
CA GLY A 105 -0.95 -1.64 12.94
C GLY A 105 -2.20 -2.50 13.13
N ASP A 106 -3.37 -1.89 13.06
CA ASP A 106 -4.67 -2.55 13.07
C ASP A 106 -5.34 -2.40 11.70
N GLN A 107 -5.55 -3.50 10.98
CA GLN A 107 -6.19 -3.49 9.65
C GLN A 107 -7.62 -2.95 9.71
N TRP A 108 -8.35 -3.15 10.80
CA TRP A 108 -9.67 -2.56 10.96
C TRP A 108 -9.63 -1.03 10.92
N ASP A 109 -8.61 -0.43 11.53
CA ASP A 109 -8.41 1.01 11.45
C ASP A 109 -8.19 1.50 10.02
N TYR A 110 -7.43 0.77 9.23
CA TYR A 110 -7.20 1.10 7.81
C TYR A 110 -8.49 1.00 7.00
N ILE A 111 -9.23 -0.10 7.16
CA ILE A 111 -10.51 -0.32 6.45
C ILE A 111 -11.51 0.76 6.82
N ARG A 112 -11.82 0.95 8.12
CA ARG A 112 -12.87 1.88 8.57
C ARG A 112 -12.56 3.35 8.30
N LEU A 113 -11.28 3.73 8.19
CA LEU A 113 -10.88 5.12 7.99
C LEU A 113 -10.59 5.46 6.52
N TRP A 114 -10.15 4.50 5.71
CA TRP A 114 -9.65 4.79 4.37
C TRP A 114 -10.50 4.21 3.24
N LYS A 115 -11.19 3.08 3.43
CA LYS A 115 -12.01 2.46 2.38
C LYS A 115 -13.08 3.42 1.87
N GLY A 116 -13.19 3.55 0.55
CA GLY A 116 -14.13 4.44 -0.11
C GLY A 116 -13.79 5.92 0.00
N THR A 117 -12.59 6.28 0.48
CA THR A 117 -12.13 7.66 0.61
C THR A 117 -11.17 8.06 -0.54
N LYS A 118 -10.66 9.28 -0.48
CA LYS A 118 -9.61 9.74 -1.41
C LYS A 118 -8.26 9.06 -1.20
N VAL A 119 -7.97 8.54 0.01
CA VAL A 119 -6.79 7.70 0.24
C VAL A 119 -6.90 6.42 -0.57
N ASP A 120 -8.01 5.71 -0.49
CA ASP A 120 -8.27 4.51 -1.29
C ASP A 120 -8.15 4.80 -2.80
N SER A 121 -8.78 5.89 -3.26
CA SER A 121 -8.68 6.33 -4.66
C SER A 121 -7.24 6.62 -5.08
N ALA A 122 -6.42 7.21 -4.19
CA ALA A 122 -5.01 7.52 -4.48
C ALA A 122 -4.14 6.26 -4.53
N ILE A 123 -4.36 5.29 -3.64
CA ILE A 123 -3.68 3.99 -3.66
C ILE A 123 -3.95 3.29 -4.99
N ASN A 124 -5.21 3.21 -5.39
CA ASN A 124 -5.62 2.64 -6.66
C ASN A 124 -5.01 3.39 -7.86
N PHE A 125 -4.97 4.73 -7.80
CA PHE A 125 -4.36 5.54 -8.85
C PHE A 125 -2.86 5.22 -9.01
N VAL A 126 -2.10 5.17 -7.91
CA VAL A 126 -0.67 4.84 -7.96
C VAL A 126 -0.46 3.45 -8.55
N PHE A 127 -1.23 2.45 -8.14
CA PHE A 127 -1.16 1.10 -8.69
C PHE A 127 -1.46 1.06 -10.18
N GLN A 128 -2.56 1.66 -10.61
CA GLN A 128 -2.98 1.66 -12.03
C GLN A 128 -2.02 2.43 -12.94
N ASN A 129 -1.18 3.30 -12.39
CA ASN A 129 -0.16 4.04 -13.12
C ASN A 129 1.25 3.43 -13.00
N GLY A 130 1.34 2.15 -12.66
CA GLY A 130 2.60 1.41 -12.65
C GLY A 130 3.42 1.55 -11.38
N GLY A 131 2.88 2.21 -10.34
CA GLY A 131 3.54 2.35 -9.04
C GLY A 131 3.50 1.08 -8.19
N VAL A 132 4.15 1.12 -7.05
CA VAL A 132 4.22 0.00 -6.10
C VAL A 132 3.26 0.25 -4.94
N ILE A 133 2.44 -0.73 -4.61
CA ILE A 133 1.69 -0.77 -3.36
C ILE A 133 2.28 -1.89 -2.51
N ALA A 134 2.73 -1.55 -1.32
CA ALA A 134 3.37 -2.50 -0.42
C ALA A 134 2.82 -2.34 0.99
N GLY A 135 3.01 -3.36 1.82
CA GLY A 135 2.61 -3.29 3.23
C GLY A 135 3.16 -4.43 4.04
N THR A 136 3.28 -4.19 5.34
CA THR A 136 3.72 -5.19 6.32
C THR A 136 2.62 -5.46 7.35
N SER A 137 2.51 -6.71 7.86
CA SER A 137 1.55 -7.08 8.90
C SER A 137 0.11 -6.68 8.53
N ALA A 138 -0.55 -5.86 9.33
CA ALA A 138 -1.88 -5.30 9.04
C ALA A 138 -1.91 -4.53 7.70
N GLY A 139 -0.82 -3.84 7.35
CA GLY A 139 -0.70 -3.18 6.05
C GLY A 139 -0.62 -4.15 4.88
N ALA A 140 -0.08 -5.37 5.07
CA ALA A 140 -0.11 -6.42 4.07
C ALA A 140 -1.51 -7.05 3.96
N ALA A 141 -2.21 -7.20 5.06
CA ALA A 141 -3.56 -7.77 5.11
C ALA A 141 -4.53 -6.96 4.21
N VAL A 142 -4.51 -5.63 4.32
CA VAL A 142 -5.42 -4.76 3.54
C VAL A 142 -5.09 -4.62 2.05
N LEU A 143 -4.08 -5.33 1.53
CA LEU A 143 -3.75 -5.33 0.10
C LEU A 143 -4.60 -6.33 -0.71
N GLY A 144 -5.32 -7.23 -0.04
CA GLY A 144 -6.18 -8.22 -0.69
C GLY A 144 -7.59 -7.71 -0.97
N ASP A 145 -8.28 -8.38 -1.89
CA ASP A 145 -9.70 -8.12 -2.16
C ASP A 145 -10.59 -8.50 -0.97
N VAL A 146 -10.14 -9.45 -0.19
CA VAL A 146 -10.81 -9.92 1.04
C VAL A 146 -9.80 -9.97 2.16
N ASP A 147 -10.11 -9.34 3.27
CA ASP A 147 -9.28 -9.32 4.47
C ASP A 147 -10.04 -9.80 5.70
N PHE A 148 -9.31 -10.42 6.63
CA PHE A 148 -9.79 -10.63 7.99
C PHE A 148 -9.84 -9.29 8.71
N SER A 149 -11.05 -8.79 8.99
CA SER A 149 -11.25 -7.39 9.41
C SER A 149 -10.65 -7.03 10.77
N ALA A 150 -10.41 -8.00 11.64
CA ALA A 150 -10.00 -7.80 13.04
C ALA A 150 -10.90 -6.85 13.85
N GLN A 151 -12.09 -6.50 13.35
CA GLN A 151 -13.06 -5.59 14.01
C GLN A 151 -13.36 -5.99 15.45
N SER A 152 -13.35 -7.29 15.73
CA SER A 152 -13.61 -7.85 17.06
C SER A 152 -12.33 -8.34 17.76
N GLY A 153 -11.16 -7.91 17.31
CA GLY A 153 -9.84 -8.34 17.77
C GLY A 153 -9.24 -9.46 16.94
N SER A 154 -8.07 -9.93 17.33
CA SER A 154 -7.35 -11.00 16.65
C SER A 154 -8.10 -12.33 16.74
N ALA A 155 -8.02 -13.15 15.68
CA ALA A 155 -8.44 -14.55 15.73
C ALA A 155 -7.26 -15.41 16.20
N TYR A 156 -7.53 -16.32 17.14
CA TYR A 156 -6.52 -17.26 17.62
C TYR A 156 -6.78 -18.64 17.04
N PRO A 157 -5.74 -19.45 16.77
CA PRO A 157 -5.87 -20.74 16.10
C PRO A 157 -6.81 -21.71 16.83
N ASP A 158 -6.78 -21.73 18.16
CA ASP A 158 -7.64 -22.57 18.99
C ASP A 158 -9.12 -22.16 18.92
N GLU A 159 -9.40 -20.85 18.89
CA GLU A 159 -10.76 -20.33 18.68
C GLU A 159 -11.29 -20.70 17.28
N ALA A 160 -10.47 -20.50 16.24
CA ALA A 160 -10.83 -20.80 14.86
C ALA A 160 -11.04 -22.31 14.62
N LEU A 161 -10.27 -23.18 15.28
CA LEU A 161 -10.41 -24.65 15.19
C LEU A 161 -11.68 -25.14 15.91
N GLN A 162 -12.07 -24.51 17.01
CA GLN A 162 -13.29 -24.86 17.76
C GLN A 162 -14.55 -24.40 17.02
N ASN A 163 -14.53 -23.21 16.44
CA ASN A 163 -15.66 -22.65 15.71
C ASN A 163 -15.18 -21.71 14.60
N PRO A 164 -15.02 -22.20 13.35
CA PRO A 164 -14.62 -21.37 12.20
C PRO A 164 -15.64 -20.28 11.84
N PHE A 165 -16.85 -20.34 12.38
CA PHE A 165 -17.90 -19.33 12.22
C PHE A 165 -18.01 -18.38 13.42
N TYR A 166 -17.00 -18.35 14.27
CA TYR A 166 -16.96 -17.47 15.42
C TYR A 166 -17.06 -16.00 14.99
N SER A 167 -17.75 -15.19 15.82
CA SER A 167 -18.11 -13.80 15.44
C SER A 167 -16.90 -12.88 15.18
N ARG A 168 -15.70 -13.26 15.63
CA ARG A 168 -14.45 -12.54 15.31
C ARG A 168 -13.88 -12.89 13.93
N MET A 169 -14.29 -14.01 13.34
CA MET A 169 -13.89 -14.42 11.98
C MET A 169 -14.70 -13.67 10.93
N LYS A 170 -14.54 -12.35 10.90
CA LYS A 170 -15.17 -11.49 9.89
C LYS A 170 -14.18 -11.11 8.82
N PHE A 171 -14.63 -11.25 7.58
CA PHE A 171 -13.89 -10.80 6.39
C PHE A 171 -14.62 -9.62 5.77
N GLU A 172 -13.85 -8.65 5.27
CA GLU A 172 -14.35 -7.46 4.59
C GLU A 172 -13.78 -7.43 3.16
N ASN A 173 -14.60 -6.92 2.22
CA ASN A 173 -14.23 -6.71 0.82
C ASN A 173 -13.84 -5.24 0.59
#